data_8a0179ebcbd7dacc48efaa899fe51231
#
_entry.id   8a0179ebcbd7dacc48efaa899fe51231
#
_cell.length_a   1.000
_cell.length_b   1.000
_cell.length_c   1.000
_cell.angle_alpha   90.00
_cell.angle_beta   90.00
_cell.angle_gamma   90.00
#
_symmetry.space_group_name_H-M   'P 1'
#
loop_
_entity.id
_entity.type
_entity.pdbx_description
1 polymer ?
#
loop_
_entity_poly.entity_id
_entity_poly.type
_entity_poly.pdbx_seq_one_letter_code
_entity_poly.pdbx_strand_id
1 'polypeptide(L)'
;MAKIAPSILSADFANLEAAIHNLEKNNADWVHVDVMDGIFVPNITIGIPVVAALREKTDMVLDVHLMIDRPLRYVEKFVKAGADYITIHVEADQPQNTLEAIHKIRELGCKPGIVLKPKTPAEVAIPYLELVDLVLIMSVEPGFGGQKFMADMMDKAKQIREWLDDVNPECLIEVDGGVDYNTAPVCKAAGIEVLVAGSAYFKGTDEERAAFVKFIQE
;
A
#
# COMPACT_ATOMS: atom_id res chain seq x y z
N MET A 1 1.14 -15.32 9.10
CA MET A 1 1.73 -14.14 9.77
C MET A 1 1.42 -12.91 8.93
N ALA A 2 0.94 -11.85 9.57
CA ALA A 2 0.75 -10.59 8.88
C ALA A 2 2.08 -9.87 8.66
N LYS A 3 2.16 -9.03 7.64
CA LYS A 3 3.31 -8.18 7.30
C LYS A 3 3.04 -6.74 7.72
N ILE A 4 4.07 -6.02 8.07
CA ILE A 4 3.99 -4.57 8.28
C ILE A 4 4.70 -3.83 7.14
N ALA A 5 4.00 -2.82 6.60
CA ALA A 5 4.51 -1.91 5.58
C ALA A 5 4.46 -0.46 6.12
N PRO A 6 5.49 0.02 6.85
CA PRO A 6 5.44 1.39 7.35
C PRO A 6 5.46 2.40 6.20
N SER A 7 4.47 3.34 6.19
CA SER A 7 4.39 4.40 5.19
C SER A 7 5.37 5.52 5.50
N ILE A 8 6.31 5.72 4.60
CA ILE A 8 7.29 6.83 4.69
C ILE A 8 6.66 8.22 4.53
N LEU A 9 5.38 8.31 4.19
CA LEU A 9 4.63 9.57 4.24
C LEU A 9 4.67 10.20 5.64
N SER A 10 4.83 9.40 6.69
CA SER A 10 4.96 9.84 8.08
C SER A 10 6.41 10.02 8.55
N ALA A 11 7.38 9.76 7.69
CA ALA A 11 8.80 9.96 7.97
C ALA A 11 9.25 11.42 7.76
N ASP A 12 10.48 11.72 8.17
CA ASP A 12 11.14 12.98 7.80
C ASP A 12 11.63 12.90 6.35
N PHE A 13 10.98 13.60 5.44
CA PHE A 13 11.35 13.64 4.02
C PHE A 13 12.75 14.19 3.74
N ALA A 14 13.29 14.99 4.65
CA ALA A 14 14.66 15.48 4.55
C ALA A 14 15.71 14.39 4.91
N ASN A 15 15.28 13.25 5.47
CA ASN A 15 16.16 12.19 5.95
C ASN A 15 15.59 10.79 5.73
N LEU A 16 15.11 10.51 4.52
CA LEU A 16 14.46 9.24 4.18
C LEU A 16 15.43 8.04 4.30
N GLU A 17 16.71 8.20 4.02
CA GLU A 17 17.70 7.14 4.18
C GLU A 17 17.73 6.62 5.64
N ALA A 18 17.73 7.51 6.62
CA ALA A 18 17.68 7.11 8.02
C ALA A 18 16.35 6.43 8.39
N ALA A 19 15.25 6.86 7.77
CA ALA A 19 13.96 6.20 7.93
C ALA A 19 14.02 4.74 7.43
N ILE A 20 14.56 4.50 6.23
CA ILE A 20 14.72 3.14 5.66
C ILE A 20 15.61 2.27 6.55
N HIS A 21 16.78 2.74 6.97
CA HIS A 21 17.65 1.99 7.88
C HIS A 21 16.98 1.67 9.22
N ASN A 22 16.08 2.54 9.70
CA ASN A 22 15.29 2.25 10.89
C ASN A 22 14.26 1.13 10.66
N LEU A 23 13.64 1.06 9.47
CA LEU A 23 12.75 -0.05 9.11
C LEU A 23 13.50 -1.38 9.07
N GLU A 24 14.66 -1.42 8.40
CA GLU A 24 15.54 -2.60 8.34
C GLU A 24 15.97 -3.07 9.73
N LYS A 25 16.47 -2.15 10.56
CA LYS A 25 16.89 -2.40 11.93
C LYS A 25 15.79 -3.05 12.79
N ASN A 26 14.55 -2.63 12.59
CA ASN A 26 13.39 -3.12 13.34
C ASN A 26 12.70 -4.31 12.67
N ASN A 27 13.25 -4.84 11.57
CA ASN A 27 12.72 -5.98 10.80
C ASN A 27 11.30 -5.75 10.27
N ALA A 28 10.97 -4.54 9.82
CA ALA A 28 9.76 -4.30 9.04
C ALA A 28 9.84 -5.08 7.72
N ASP A 29 8.68 -5.53 7.21
CA ASP A 29 8.67 -6.40 6.03
C ASP A 29 8.80 -5.62 4.73
N TRP A 30 8.08 -4.49 4.60
CA TRP A 30 8.01 -3.67 3.39
C TRP A 30 8.21 -2.19 3.68
N VAL A 31 8.40 -1.41 2.64
CA VAL A 31 8.36 0.07 2.66
C VAL A 31 7.16 0.52 1.84
N HIS A 32 6.18 1.15 2.47
CA HIS A 32 5.04 1.72 1.76
C HIS A 32 5.33 3.16 1.32
N VAL A 33 5.09 3.44 0.03
CA VAL A 33 5.47 4.69 -0.64
C VAL A 33 4.24 5.36 -1.24
N ASP A 34 3.69 6.35 -0.55
CA ASP A 34 2.50 7.10 -0.95
C ASP A 34 2.83 8.20 -1.98
N VAL A 35 2.52 7.96 -3.24
CA VAL A 35 2.73 8.90 -4.35
C VAL A 35 1.44 9.66 -4.66
N MET A 36 1.48 10.98 -4.53
CA MET A 36 0.34 11.88 -4.74
C MET A 36 0.68 13.00 -5.73
N ASP A 37 -0.23 13.31 -6.65
CA ASP A 37 0.00 14.25 -7.76
C ASP A 37 -0.73 15.59 -7.64
N GLY A 38 -1.55 15.79 -6.60
CA GLY A 38 -2.36 16.99 -6.41
C GLY A 38 -3.59 17.08 -7.31
N ILE A 39 -3.88 16.05 -8.11
CA ILE A 39 -5.04 15.96 -9.02
C ILE A 39 -6.01 14.91 -8.51
N PHE A 40 -5.56 13.67 -8.35
CA PHE A 40 -6.38 12.58 -7.82
C PHE A 40 -6.72 12.77 -6.34
N VAL A 41 -5.77 13.30 -5.58
CA VAL A 41 -5.93 13.72 -4.18
C VAL A 41 -5.39 15.14 -3.99
N PRO A 42 -5.90 15.93 -3.01
CA PRO A 42 -5.51 17.34 -2.83
C PRO A 42 -4.18 17.48 -2.05
N ASN A 43 -3.19 16.69 -2.40
CA ASN A 43 -1.85 16.72 -1.81
C ASN A 43 -0.81 16.32 -2.87
N ILE A 44 0.42 16.79 -2.72
CA ILE A 44 1.58 16.40 -3.53
C ILE A 44 2.65 15.88 -2.57
N THR A 45 3.19 14.69 -2.84
CA THR A 45 4.17 14.07 -1.92
C THR A 45 5.51 13.84 -2.61
N ILE A 46 5.72 12.64 -3.10
CA ILE A 46 6.97 12.16 -3.69
C ILE A 46 6.70 11.53 -5.05
N GLY A 47 7.74 11.23 -5.79
CA GLY A 47 7.60 10.67 -7.12
C GLY A 47 8.77 9.78 -7.53
N ILE A 48 8.88 9.50 -8.82
CA ILE A 48 9.82 8.58 -9.43
C ILE A 48 11.27 8.75 -8.95
N PRO A 49 11.84 9.99 -8.87
CA PRO A 49 13.22 10.16 -8.42
C PRO A 49 13.46 9.72 -6.97
N VAL A 50 12.44 9.86 -6.11
CA VAL A 50 12.55 9.42 -4.70
C VAL A 50 12.52 7.89 -4.63
N VAL A 51 11.63 7.23 -5.37
CA VAL A 51 11.59 5.75 -5.44
C VAL A 51 12.93 5.20 -5.94
N ALA A 52 13.51 5.79 -6.99
CA ALA A 52 14.83 5.40 -7.50
C ALA A 52 15.94 5.57 -6.45
N ALA A 53 15.94 6.70 -5.72
CA ALA A 53 16.92 6.95 -4.67
C ALA A 53 16.76 5.98 -3.48
N LEU A 54 15.54 5.63 -3.11
CA LEU A 54 15.26 4.63 -2.06
C LEU A 54 15.75 3.25 -2.48
N ARG A 55 15.52 2.83 -3.73
CA ARG A 55 15.98 1.53 -4.24
C ARG A 55 17.50 1.35 -4.13
N GLU A 56 18.26 2.41 -4.30
CA GLU A 56 19.74 2.37 -4.11
C GLU A 56 20.16 2.17 -2.65
N LYS A 57 19.27 2.34 -1.69
CA LYS A 57 19.56 2.31 -0.24
C LYS A 57 19.07 1.07 0.48
N THR A 58 18.22 0.25 -0.16
CA THR A 58 17.63 -0.91 0.51
C THR A 58 17.25 -2.01 -0.47
N ASP A 59 17.26 -3.26 -0.01
CA ASP A 59 16.71 -4.42 -0.72
C ASP A 59 15.31 -4.79 -0.20
N MET A 60 14.73 -4.00 0.71
CA MET A 60 13.35 -4.20 1.18
C MET A 60 12.37 -4.08 0.01
N VAL A 61 11.23 -4.74 0.13
CA VAL A 61 10.12 -4.58 -0.82
C VAL A 61 9.65 -3.12 -0.82
N LEU A 62 9.68 -2.48 -1.99
CA LEU A 62 9.09 -1.16 -2.21
C LEU A 62 7.67 -1.34 -2.76
N ASP A 63 6.69 -1.12 -1.91
CA ASP A 63 5.28 -1.11 -2.23
C ASP A 63 4.84 0.32 -2.57
N VAL A 64 4.62 0.58 -3.87
CA VAL A 64 4.38 1.93 -4.39
C VAL A 64 2.91 2.13 -4.66
N HIS A 65 2.26 2.91 -3.79
CA HIS A 65 0.85 3.26 -3.87
C HIS A 65 0.65 4.55 -4.67
N LEU A 66 0.04 4.43 -5.86
CA LEU A 66 -0.16 5.55 -6.78
C LEU A 66 -1.54 6.21 -6.60
N MET A 67 -1.59 7.27 -5.82
CA MET A 67 -2.74 8.20 -5.73
C MET A 67 -2.59 9.31 -6.78
N ILE A 68 -2.58 8.93 -8.06
CA ILE A 68 -2.35 9.83 -9.19
C ILE A 68 -3.41 9.65 -10.28
N ASP A 69 -3.73 10.73 -10.99
CA ASP A 69 -4.62 10.71 -12.15
C ASP A 69 -4.01 9.94 -13.31
N ARG A 70 -4.76 9.01 -13.90
CA ARG A 70 -4.35 8.19 -15.05
C ARG A 70 -2.98 7.55 -14.90
N PRO A 71 -2.81 6.59 -13.97
CA PRO A 71 -1.51 6.00 -13.60
C PRO A 71 -0.81 5.25 -14.74
N LEU A 72 -1.54 4.74 -15.75
CA LEU A 72 -0.97 4.08 -16.91
C LEU A 72 0.19 4.88 -17.55
N ARG A 73 0.13 6.21 -17.50
CA ARG A 73 1.19 7.10 -18.02
C ARG A 73 2.54 6.97 -17.31
N TYR A 74 2.54 6.42 -16.10
CA TYR A 74 3.70 6.46 -15.21
C TYR A 74 4.19 5.10 -14.70
N VAL A 75 3.36 4.05 -14.75
CA VAL A 75 3.68 2.72 -14.18
C VAL A 75 5.03 2.20 -14.65
N GLU A 76 5.36 2.29 -15.94
CA GLU A 76 6.66 1.88 -16.48
C GLU A 76 7.85 2.59 -15.82
N LYS A 77 7.69 3.88 -15.52
CA LYS A 77 8.75 4.67 -14.88
C LYS A 77 8.95 4.29 -13.43
N PHE A 78 7.87 3.96 -12.72
CA PHE A 78 7.95 3.47 -11.33
C PHE A 78 8.55 2.07 -11.25
N VAL A 79 8.22 1.17 -12.20
CA VAL A 79 8.88 -0.14 -12.29
C VAL A 79 10.38 0.03 -12.52
N LYS A 80 10.78 0.88 -13.47
CA LYS A 80 12.21 1.18 -13.74
C LYS A 80 12.93 1.86 -12.57
N ALA A 81 12.19 2.57 -11.72
CA ALA A 81 12.72 3.16 -10.49
C ALA A 81 12.92 2.14 -9.36
N GLY A 82 12.45 0.90 -9.53
CA GLY A 82 12.68 -0.21 -8.60
C GLY A 82 11.51 -0.53 -7.67
N ALA A 83 10.27 -0.19 -8.06
CA ALA A 83 9.08 -0.68 -7.37
C ALA A 83 8.95 -2.20 -7.49
N ASP A 84 8.66 -2.89 -6.39
CA ASP A 84 8.38 -4.33 -6.36
C ASP A 84 6.87 -4.59 -6.51
N TYR A 85 6.05 -3.75 -5.88
CA TYR A 85 4.60 -3.67 -6.06
C TYR A 85 4.22 -2.28 -6.55
N ILE A 86 3.21 -2.20 -7.41
CA ILE A 86 2.55 -0.95 -7.79
C ILE A 86 1.05 -1.13 -7.63
N THR A 87 0.46 -0.38 -6.73
CA THR A 87 -0.99 -0.34 -6.51
C THR A 87 -1.58 0.92 -7.13
N ILE A 88 -2.66 0.74 -7.92
CA ILE A 88 -3.35 1.81 -8.63
C ILE A 88 -4.82 1.85 -8.25
N HIS A 89 -5.36 3.03 -8.03
CA HIS A 89 -6.78 3.20 -7.73
C HIS A 89 -7.66 2.87 -8.92
N VAL A 90 -8.69 2.04 -8.70
CA VAL A 90 -9.70 1.74 -9.74
C VAL A 90 -10.50 2.96 -10.15
N GLU A 91 -10.51 4.01 -9.32
CA GLU A 91 -11.18 5.28 -9.57
C GLU A 91 -10.30 6.30 -10.31
N ALA A 92 -9.02 6.00 -10.54
CA ALA A 92 -8.06 6.95 -11.10
C ALA A 92 -8.08 7.02 -12.63
N ASP A 93 -8.70 6.06 -13.29
CA ASP A 93 -8.82 6.01 -14.76
C ASP A 93 -10.05 5.19 -15.18
N GLN A 94 -10.28 5.11 -16.50
CA GLN A 94 -11.29 4.21 -17.06
C GLN A 94 -10.89 2.75 -16.87
N PRO A 95 -11.84 1.82 -16.69
CA PRO A 95 -11.54 0.40 -16.44
C PRO A 95 -10.59 -0.23 -17.46
N GLN A 96 -10.70 0.13 -18.73
CA GLN A 96 -9.83 -0.37 -19.80
C GLN A 96 -8.38 0.05 -19.59
N ASN A 97 -8.13 1.29 -19.18
CA ASN A 97 -6.78 1.80 -18.89
C ASN A 97 -6.21 1.18 -17.62
N THR A 98 -7.06 0.88 -16.63
CA THR A 98 -6.67 0.16 -15.42
C THR A 98 -6.20 -1.25 -15.76
N LEU A 99 -6.91 -1.99 -16.61
CA LEU A 99 -6.49 -3.31 -17.10
C LEU A 99 -5.17 -3.23 -17.87
N GLU A 100 -5.01 -2.26 -18.76
CA GLU A 100 -3.77 -2.05 -19.50
C GLU A 100 -2.59 -1.75 -18.56
N ALA A 101 -2.80 -0.94 -17.51
CA ALA A 101 -1.78 -0.65 -16.52
C ALA A 101 -1.36 -1.90 -15.73
N ILE A 102 -2.32 -2.75 -15.31
CA ILE A 102 -2.08 -4.02 -14.61
C ILE A 102 -1.21 -4.94 -15.49
N HIS A 103 -1.60 -5.14 -16.74
CA HIS A 103 -0.82 -5.95 -17.68
C HIS A 103 0.59 -5.40 -17.89
N LYS A 104 0.72 -4.09 -18.08
CA LYS A 104 2.02 -3.43 -18.27
C LYS A 104 2.94 -3.57 -17.06
N ILE A 105 2.42 -3.42 -15.83
CA ILE A 105 3.18 -3.62 -14.59
C ILE A 105 3.73 -5.06 -14.57
N ARG A 106 2.88 -6.04 -14.84
CA ARG A 106 3.25 -7.47 -14.84
C ARG A 106 4.26 -7.80 -15.93
N GLU A 107 4.06 -7.34 -17.16
CA GLU A 107 4.99 -7.54 -18.27
C GLU A 107 6.40 -7.00 -17.99
N LEU A 108 6.51 -5.96 -17.20
CA LEU A 108 7.78 -5.36 -16.78
C LEU A 108 8.42 -6.06 -15.56
N GLY A 109 7.78 -7.14 -15.04
CA GLY A 109 8.31 -7.94 -13.92
C GLY A 109 8.00 -7.40 -12.52
N CYS A 110 7.13 -6.38 -12.41
CA CYS A 110 6.65 -5.85 -11.14
C CYS A 110 5.27 -6.46 -10.80
N LYS A 111 4.90 -6.52 -9.55
CA LYS A 111 3.63 -7.05 -9.07
C LYS A 111 2.54 -6.00 -9.09
N PRO A 112 1.47 -6.17 -9.89
CA PRO A 112 0.36 -5.24 -9.94
C PRO A 112 -0.58 -5.40 -8.76
N GLY A 113 -1.13 -4.29 -8.27
CA GLY A 113 -2.23 -4.25 -7.33
C GLY A 113 -3.27 -3.21 -7.71
N ILE A 114 -4.45 -3.37 -7.14
CA ILE A 114 -5.53 -2.38 -7.21
C ILE A 114 -5.85 -1.80 -5.84
N VAL A 115 -6.39 -0.60 -5.84
CA VAL A 115 -6.81 0.12 -4.62
C VAL A 115 -8.27 0.51 -4.74
N LEU A 116 -9.01 0.34 -3.63
CA LEU A 116 -10.40 0.81 -3.52
C LEU A 116 -10.52 1.88 -2.44
N LYS A 117 -11.12 3.02 -2.81
CA LYS A 117 -11.53 4.06 -1.85
C LYS A 117 -12.64 3.56 -0.91
N PRO A 118 -12.84 4.20 0.25
CA PRO A 118 -13.88 3.76 1.21
C PRO A 118 -15.28 3.67 0.58
N LYS A 119 -15.65 4.62 -0.27
CA LYS A 119 -16.98 4.68 -0.90
C LYS A 119 -17.16 3.76 -2.11
N THR A 120 -16.09 3.19 -2.63
CA THR A 120 -16.15 2.29 -3.79
C THR A 120 -16.60 0.90 -3.34
N PRO A 121 -17.68 0.33 -3.90
CA PRO A 121 -18.14 -1.00 -3.57
C PRO A 121 -17.10 -2.08 -3.88
N ALA A 122 -17.08 -3.17 -3.09
CA ALA A 122 -16.15 -4.27 -3.29
C ALA A 122 -16.25 -4.90 -4.69
N GLU A 123 -17.45 -4.97 -5.25
CA GLU A 123 -17.75 -5.57 -6.56
C GLU A 123 -16.97 -4.93 -7.71
N VAL A 124 -16.51 -3.70 -7.54
CA VAL A 124 -15.68 -3.03 -8.55
C VAL A 124 -14.33 -3.72 -8.72
N ALA A 125 -13.87 -4.47 -7.71
CA ALA A 125 -12.62 -5.24 -7.78
C ALA A 125 -12.74 -6.49 -8.67
N ILE A 126 -13.92 -7.09 -8.82
CA ILE A 126 -14.14 -8.42 -9.45
C ILE A 126 -13.40 -8.58 -10.79
N PRO A 127 -13.45 -7.61 -11.74
CA PRO A 127 -12.78 -7.77 -13.04
C PRO A 127 -11.25 -7.87 -12.97
N TYR A 128 -10.66 -7.55 -11.82
CA TYR A 128 -9.19 -7.45 -11.66
C TYR A 128 -8.61 -8.56 -10.79
N LEU A 129 -9.43 -9.27 -9.97
CA LEU A 129 -8.95 -10.17 -8.93
C LEU A 129 -8.03 -11.30 -9.44
N GLU A 130 -8.30 -11.86 -10.63
CA GLU A 130 -7.44 -12.89 -11.25
C GLU A 130 -6.11 -12.31 -11.78
N LEU A 131 -6.02 -10.99 -11.90
CA LEU A 131 -4.94 -10.31 -12.60
C LEU A 131 -3.94 -9.61 -11.66
N VAL A 132 -4.24 -9.51 -10.36
CA VAL A 132 -3.44 -8.73 -9.41
C VAL A 132 -2.79 -9.62 -8.35
N ASP A 133 -1.69 -9.13 -7.78
CA ASP A 133 -0.97 -9.78 -6.68
C ASP A 133 -1.31 -9.13 -5.32
N LEU A 134 -2.01 -7.99 -5.35
CA LEU A 134 -2.35 -7.21 -4.15
C LEU A 134 -3.66 -6.45 -4.33
N VAL A 135 -4.53 -6.48 -3.33
CA VAL A 135 -5.69 -5.59 -3.23
C VAL A 135 -5.56 -4.73 -1.99
N LEU A 136 -5.34 -3.43 -2.20
CA LEU A 136 -5.26 -2.45 -1.12
C LEU A 136 -6.64 -1.85 -0.84
N ILE A 137 -7.07 -1.92 0.41
CA ILE A 137 -8.32 -1.34 0.90
C ILE A 137 -8.00 -0.10 1.72
N MET A 138 -8.46 1.06 1.24
CA MET A 138 -8.35 2.28 2.01
C MET A 138 -9.32 2.24 3.20
N SER A 139 -8.80 2.36 4.40
CA SER A 139 -9.58 2.53 5.63
C SER A 139 -9.64 3.97 6.12
N VAL A 140 -9.24 4.89 5.25
CA VAL A 140 -9.41 6.36 5.36
C VAL A 140 -9.61 6.92 3.95
N GLU A 141 -10.05 8.18 3.83
CA GLU A 141 -10.00 8.85 2.51
C GLU A 141 -8.53 9.11 2.11
N PRO A 142 -8.11 8.73 0.89
CA PRO A 142 -6.73 8.94 0.45
C PRO A 142 -6.35 10.43 0.39
N GLY A 143 -5.05 10.73 0.61
CA GLY A 143 -4.50 12.07 0.48
C GLY A 143 -3.76 12.64 1.70
N PHE A 144 -4.05 12.16 2.91
CA PHE A 144 -3.41 12.64 4.14
C PHE A 144 -3.23 11.51 5.15
N GLY A 145 -2.10 11.53 5.87
CA GLY A 145 -1.85 10.62 6.98
C GLY A 145 -2.59 11.01 8.28
N GLY A 146 -2.60 10.09 9.25
CA GLY A 146 -3.08 10.35 10.61
C GLY A 146 -4.60 10.48 10.78
N GLN A 147 -5.38 9.99 9.83
CA GLN A 147 -6.84 9.98 9.86
C GLN A 147 -7.37 8.82 10.74
N LYS A 148 -8.64 8.93 11.15
CA LYS A 148 -9.31 7.91 11.94
C LYS A 148 -9.68 6.70 11.09
N PHE A 149 -9.35 5.51 11.59
CA PHE A 149 -9.68 4.22 10.97
C PHE A 149 -11.19 4.03 10.77
N MET A 150 -11.58 3.57 9.60
CA MET A 150 -12.96 3.24 9.21
C MET A 150 -13.16 1.73 9.31
N ALA A 151 -13.72 1.27 10.43
CA ALA A 151 -13.83 -0.17 10.74
C ALA A 151 -14.78 -0.94 9.80
N ASP A 152 -15.75 -0.26 9.19
CA ASP A 152 -16.68 -0.81 8.19
C ASP A 152 -15.97 -1.29 6.91
N MET A 153 -14.75 -0.82 6.65
CA MET A 153 -13.93 -1.31 5.54
C MET A 153 -13.49 -2.77 5.71
N MET A 154 -13.52 -3.30 6.92
CA MET A 154 -13.18 -4.70 7.18
C MET A 154 -14.21 -5.68 6.60
N ASP A 155 -15.46 -5.28 6.47
CA ASP A 155 -16.48 -6.12 5.80
C ASP A 155 -16.21 -6.19 4.29
N LYS A 156 -15.74 -5.09 3.68
CA LYS A 156 -15.25 -5.08 2.29
C LYS A 156 -14.05 -6.04 2.12
N ALA A 157 -13.11 -6.03 3.07
CA ALA A 157 -11.94 -6.91 3.03
C ALA A 157 -12.34 -8.39 3.05
N LYS A 158 -13.25 -8.78 3.95
CA LYS A 158 -13.76 -10.15 4.03
C LYS A 158 -14.43 -10.59 2.74
N GLN A 159 -15.28 -9.73 2.16
CA GLN A 159 -15.96 -10.03 0.89
C GLN A 159 -14.97 -10.24 -0.25
N ILE A 160 -13.93 -9.40 -0.34
CA ILE A 160 -12.88 -9.55 -1.36
C ILE A 160 -12.05 -10.82 -1.10
N ARG A 161 -11.76 -11.17 0.17
CA ARG A 161 -11.04 -12.41 0.50
C ARG A 161 -11.83 -13.65 0.07
N GLU A 162 -13.14 -13.67 0.33
CA GLU A 162 -14.01 -14.77 -0.12
C GLU A 162 -13.92 -14.98 -1.64
N TRP A 163 -13.93 -13.92 -2.44
CA TRP A 163 -13.79 -14.04 -3.89
C TRP A 163 -12.38 -14.46 -4.32
N LEU A 164 -11.34 -13.91 -3.67
CA LEU A 164 -9.96 -14.26 -3.97
C LEU A 164 -9.65 -15.72 -3.64
N ASP A 165 -10.23 -16.29 -2.60
CA ASP A 165 -10.05 -17.70 -2.24
C ASP A 165 -10.49 -18.64 -3.37
N ASP A 166 -11.49 -18.23 -4.17
CA ASP A 166 -11.98 -18.99 -5.31
C ASP A 166 -11.14 -18.80 -6.59
N VAL A 167 -10.63 -17.57 -6.85
CA VAL A 167 -10.05 -17.23 -8.17
C VAL A 167 -8.55 -16.96 -8.13
N ASN A 168 -8.01 -16.50 -6.99
CA ASN A 168 -6.59 -16.12 -6.84
C ASN A 168 -6.16 -16.13 -5.36
N PRO A 169 -6.06 -17.30 -4.72
CA PRO A 169 -5.81 -17.41 -3.27
C PRO A 169 -4.46 -16.85 -2.83
N GLU A 170 -3.49 -16.71 -3.74
CA GLU A 170 -2.16 -16.14 -3.46
C GLU A 170 -2.14 -14.59 -3.45
N CYS A 171 -3.21 -13.94 -3.91
CA CYS A 171 -3.32 -12.49 -3.90
C CYS A 171 -3.45 -11.99 -2.45
N LEU A 172 -2.58 -11.07 -2.07
CA LEU A 172 -2.59 -10.47 -0.73
C LEU A 172 -3.67 -9.40 -0.61
N ILE A 173 -4.20 -9.24 0.60
CA ILE A 173 -5.03 -8.08 0.96
C ILE A 173 -4.24 -7.16 1.88
N GLU A 174 -4.20 -5.90 1.51
CA GLU A 174 -3.54 -4.84 2.25
C GLU A 174 -4.57 -3.82 2.77
N VAL A 175 -4.26 -3.18 3.89
CA VAL A 175 -5.04 -2.05 4.41
C VAL A 175 -4.15 -0.84 4.64
N ASP A 176 -4.60 0.33 4.20
CA ASP A 176 -3.97 1.61 4.51
C ASP A 176 -4.96 2.58 5.14
N GLY A 177 -4.55 3.10 6.29
CA GLY A 177 -5.26 4.15 7.03
C GLY A 177 -5.58 3.81 8.48
N GLY A 178 -4.97 4.53 9.41
CA GLY A 178 -5.30 4.45 10.84
C GLY A 178 -4.96 3.14 11.53
N VAL A 179 -3.98 2.40 11.00
CA VAL A 179 -3.48 1.16 11.62
C VAL A 179 -2.64 1.49 12.84
N ASP A 180 -3.01 0.93 13.99
CA ASP A 180 -2.35 1.03 15.29
C ASP A 180 -2.54 -0.24 16.13
N TYR A 181 -2.12 -0.25 17.40
CA TYR A 181 -2.29 -1.39 18.32
C TYR A 181 -3.74 -1.83 18.53
N ASN A 182 -4.71 -0.91 18.38
CA ASN A 182 -6.14 -1.21 18.60
C ASN A 182 -6.80 -1.74 17.31
N THR A 183 -6.40 -1.22 16.15
CA THR A 183 -7.03 -1.52 14.86
C THR A 183 -6.39 -2.71 14.15
N ALA A 184 -5.10 -2.99 14.36
CA ALA A 184 -4.40 -4.11 13.73
C ALA A 184 -5.04 -5.49 14.02
N PRO A 185 -5.49 -5.83 15.26
CA PRO A 185 -6.20 -7.08 15.49
C PRO A 185 -7.50 -7.20 14.70
N VAL A 186 -8.21 -6.08 14.49
CA VAL A 186 -9.45 -6.04 13.70
C VAL A 186 -9.15 -6.29 12.22
N CYS A 187 -8.07 -5.71 11.70
CA CYS A 187 -7.60 -5.95 10.34
C CYS A 187 -7.22 -7.42 10.13
N LYS A 188 -6.41 -7.98 11.02
CA LYS A 188 -6.00 -9.41 10.94
C LYS A 188 -7.20 -10.36 10.99
N ALA A 189 -8.18 -10.08 11.85
CA ALA A 189 -9.41 -10.86 11.93
C ALA A 189 -10.30 -10.78 10.67
N ALA A 190 -10.10 -9.76 9.84
CA ALA A 190 -10.76 -9.60 8.55
C ALA A 190 -10.00 -10.26 7.38
N GLY A 191 -8.88 -10.95 7.65
CA GLY A 191 -8.07 -11.61 6.63
C GLY A 191 -7.05 -10.69 5.94
N ILE A 192 -6.76 -9.53 6.52
CA ILE A 192 -5.71 -8.63 6.02
C ILE A 192 -4.34 -9.23 6.31
N GLU A 193 -3.47 -9.23 5.30
CA GLU A 193 -2.15 -9.84 5.36
C GLU A 193 -1.02 -8.81 5.38
N VAL A 194 -1.27 -7.58 4.85
CA VAL A 194 -0.32 -6.48 4.85
C VAL A 194 -0.96 -5.26 5.52
N LEU A 195 -0.31 -4.72 6.54
CA LEU A 195 -0.80 -3.60 7.33
C LEU A 195 0.10 -2.37 7.14
N VAL A 196 -0.44 -1.33 6.50
CA VAL A 196 0.26 -0.06 6.33
C VAL A 196 0.13 0.77 7.60
N ALA A 197 1.27 1.14 8.20
CA ALA A 197 1.31 1.93 9.43
C ALA A 197 2.18 3.18 9.24
N GLY A 198 1.58 4.34 9.30
CA GLY A 198 2.29 5.62 9.22
C GLY A 198 2.69 6.14 10.62
N SER A 199 1.87 7.02 11.17
CA SER A 199 2.16 7.72 12.42
C SER A 199 2.30 6.78 13.64
N ALA A 200 1.65 5.64 13.65
CA ALA A 200 1.77 4.66 14.73
C ALA A 200 3.19 4.07 14.82
N TYR A 201 3.88 3.94 13.69
CA TYR A 201 5.27 3.54 13.64
C TYR A 201 6.22 4.73 13.86
N PHE A 202 6.14 5.78 13.06
CA PHE A 202 7.17 6.83 13.01
C PHE A 202 7.21 7.77 14.22
N LYS A 203 6.12 7.88 15.00
CA LYS A 203 6.10 8.71 16.24
C LYS A 203 6.74 8.04 17.45
N GLY A 204 6.97 6.73 17.42
CA GLY A 204 7.55 5.97 18.53
C GLY A 204 9.06 6.13 18.68
N THR A 205 9.59 5.73 19.83
CA THR A 205 11.02 5.45 20.04
C THR A 205 11.45 4.21 19.26
N ASP A 206 12.74 3.91 19.17
CA ASP A 206 13.23 2.70 18.49
C ASP A 206 12.67 1.42 19.14
N GLU A 207 12.59 1.38 20.47
CA GLU A 207 12.05 0.25 21.23
C GLU A 207 10.55 0.07 20.95
N GLU A 208 9.79 1.16 20.89
CA GLU A 208 8.36 1.13 20.57
C GLU A 208 8.11 0.69 19.13
N ARG A 209 8.94 1.11 18.17
CA ARG A 209 8.88 0.69 16.77
C ARG A 209 9.13 -0.80 16.63
N ALA A 210 10.20 -1.32 17.25
CA ALA A 210 10.52 -2.75 17.26
C ALA A 210 9.39 -3.58 17.89
N ALA A 211 8.82 -3.12 19.00
CA ALA A 211 7.69 -3.76 19.65
C ALA A 211 6.43 -3.76 18.77
N PHE A 212 6.18 -2.67 18.05
CA PHE A 212 5.03 -2.56 17.14
C PHE A 212 5.17 -3.49 15.93
N VAL A 213 6.36 -3.56 15.31
CA VAL A 213 6.63 -4.53 14.22
C VAL A 213 6.32 -5.94 14.67
N LYS A 214 6.89 -6.36 15.81
CA LYS A 214 6.66 -7.68 16.39
C LYS A 214 5.16 -7.94 16.65
N PHE A 215 4.45 -6.98 17.21
CA PHE A 215 3.02 -7.09 17.48
C PHE A 215 2.18 -7.29 16.20
N ILE A 216 2.54 -6.65 15.09
CA ILE A 216 1.86 -6.86 13.81
C ILE A 216 2.15 -8.27 13.27
N GLN A 217 3.40 -8.73 13.35
CA GLN A 217 3.85 -10.01 12.81
C GLN A 217 3.36 -11.24 13.62
N GLU A 218 3.04 -11.08 14.89
CA GLU A 218 2.44 -12.13 15.75
C GLU A 218 0.93 -12.33 15.45
#